data_e25615d0a6db4ee2eb5a3af0377b0611
#
_entry.id   e25615d0a6db4ee2eb5a3af0377b0611
#
_cell.length_a   1.000
_cell.length_b   1.000
_cell.length_c   1.000
_cell.angle_alpha   90.00
_cell.angle_beta   90.00
_cell.angle_gamma   90.00
#
_symmetry.space_group_name_H-M   'P 1'
#
loop_
_entity.id
_entity.type
_entity.pdbx_description
1 polymer ?
#
loop_
_entity_poly.entity_id
_entity_poly.type
_entity_poly.pdbx_seq_one_letter_code
_entity_poly.pdbx_strand_id
1 'polypeptide(L)'
;MNTPYKVMSCYGGRPAMEEHRTMKGIQPSIIIGTPGRMNDHLSKQNFDASTVRTLVIDEFDKCLEFGFQEEMATVIGQLPKLQRRFLLSATDSEEIPQFTGMNRTTKLSFLNEEEPISERIHIYKVMSPIKDKLETLYKLLCTLGSQSTLVFCNHRESVERVGKHLQSQKFPCGVFHGGMEQEDRERS
;
A
#
# COMPACT_ATOMS: atom_id res chain seq x y z
N MET A 1 7.25 -21.07 3.89
CA MET A 1 8.71 -21.27 4.03
C MET A 1 9.18 -20.64 5.32
N ASN A 2 9.76 -21.38 6.25
CA ASN A 2 10.43 -20.79 7.41
C ASN A 2 11.77 -20.24 6.94
N THR A 3 11.90 -18.93 6.85
CA THR A 3 13.19 -18.30 6.57
C THR A 3 13.86 -17.90 7.87
N PRO A 4 15.20 -17.94 7.97
CA PRO A 4 15.93 -17.47 9.15
C PRO A 4 15.90 -15.94 9.30
N TYR A 5 15.32 -15.22 8.34
CA TYR A 5 15.30 -13.77 8.31
C TYR A 5 14.18 -13.21 9.18
N LYS A 6 14.54 -12.27 10.04
CA LYS A 6 13.59 -11.50 10.83
C LYS A 6 13.07 -10.34 9.99
N VAL A 7 11.77 -10.23 9.87
CA VAL A 7 11.08 -9.16 9.12
C VAL A 7 10.33 -8.27 10.10
N MET A 8 10.42 -6.96 9.91
CA MET A 8 9.67 -5.98 10.69
C MET A 8 8.96 -5.01 9.76
N SER A 9 7.70 -4.74 10.05
CA SER A 9 6.89 -3.71 9.38
C SER A 9 6.79 -2.46 10.26
N CYS A 10 6.93 -1.27 9.63
CA CYS A 10 6.93 0.03 10.29
C CYS A 10 6.05 0.99 9.49
N TYR A 11 4.92 1.43 10.06
CA TYR A 11 3.98 2.32 9.37
C TYR A 11 3.25 3.26 10.34
N GLY A 12 2.64 4.32 9.79
CA GLY A 12 1.92 5.31 10.58
C GLY A 12 0.71 4.73 11.32
N GLY A 13 0.23 5.46 12.34
CA GLY A 13 -0.95 5.09 13.11
C GLY A 13 -0.68 4.18 14.32
N ARG A 14 0.52 3.62 14.46
CA ARG A 14 0.97 2.90 15.67
C ARG A 14 1.85 3.75 16.57
N PRO A 15 1.88 3.48 17.90
CA PRO A 15 2.76 4.16 18.83
C PRO A 15 4.24 3.97 18.47
N ALA A 16 4.94 5.06 18.11
CA ALA A 16 6.33 5.00 17.67
C ALA A 16 7.29 4.39 18.70
N MET A 17 7.03 4.62 19.99
CA MET A 17 7.86 4.11 21.09
C MET A 17 7.91 2.59 21.16
N GLU A 18 6.83 1.91 20.87
CA GLU A 18 6.77 0.45 20.86
C GLU A 18 7.55 -0.12 19.68
N GLU A 19 7.38 0.46 18.48
CA GLU A 19 8.17 0.07 17.31
C GLU A 19 9.67 0.28 17.54
N HIS A 20 10.08 1.38 18.18
CA HIS A 20 11.48 1.66 18.49
C HIS A 20 12.09 0.59 19.40
N ARG A 21 11.39 0.20 20.46
CA ARG A 21 11.85 -0.86 21.37
C ARG A 21 11.96 -2.20 20.65
N THR A 22 10.95 -2.54 19.88
CA THR A 22 10.87 -3.78 19.12
C THR A 22 12.01 -3.86 18.10
N MET A 23 12.28 -2.80 17.36
CA MET A 23 13.35 -2.76 16.35
C MET A 23 14.70 -2.99 16.98
N LYS A 24 15.02 -2.32 18.10
CA LYS A 24 16.28 -2.50 18.82
C LYS A 24 16.45 -3.92 19.36
N GLY A 25 15.37 -4.55 19.82
CA GLY A 25 15.39 -5.91 20.38
C GLY A 25 15.49 -7.01 19.32
N ILE A 26 14.80 -6.84 18.20
CA ILE A 26 14.72 -7.87 17.14
C ILE A 26 15.93 -7.86 16.23
N GLN A 27 16.50 -6.69 15.92
CA GLN A 27 17.53 -6.49 14.89
C GLN A 27 17.11 -7.16 13.56
N PRO A 28 16.12 -6.60 12.86
CA PRO A 28 15.53 -7.24 11.70
C PRO A 28 16.51 -7.29 10.52
N SER A 29 16.43 -8.36 9.74
CA SER A 29 17.17 -8.51 8.47
C SER A 29 16.48 -7.77 7.32
N ILE A 30 15.15 -7.61 7.41
CA ILE A 30 14.31 -6.92 6.43
C ILE A 30 13.39 -5.95 7.19
N ILE A 31 13.41 -4.70 6.76
CA ILE A 31 12.51 -3.66 7.27
C ILE A 31 11.61 -3.23 6.14
N ILE A 32 10.30 -3.25 6.36
CA ILE A 32 9.29 -2.78 5.41
C ILE A 32 8.59 -1.60 6.07
N GLY A 33 8.58 -0.43 5.42
CA GLY A 33 8.01 0.75 6.04
C GLY A 33 7.58 1.82 5.06
N THR A 34 6.70 2.70 5.53
CA THR A 34 6.35 3.93 4.80
C THR A 34 7.47 4.96 4.91
N PRO A 35 7.68 5.84 3.89
CA PRO A 35 8.81 6.77 3.88
C PRO A 35 8.95 7.61 5.15
N GLY A 36 7.88 8.23 5.64
CA GLY A 36 7.91 9.05 6.85
C GLY A 36 8.27 8.26 8.12
N ARG A 37 7.80 7.00 8.26
CA ARG A 37 8.17 6.16 9.40
C ARG A 37 9.62 5.69 9.33
N MET A 38 10.12 5.41 8.14
CA MET A 38 11.54 5.08 7.93
C MET A 38 12.45 6.25 8.30
N ASN A 39 12.09 7.49 7.93
CA ASN A 39 12.81 8.68 8.35
C ASN A 39 12.85 8.85 9.88
N ASP A 40 11.76 8.57 10.57
CA ASP A 40 11.70 8.61 12.04
C ASP A 40 12.66 7.59 12.67
N HIS A 41 12.68 6.35 12.17
CA HIS A 41 13.61 5.32 12.65
C HIS A 41 15.07 5.63 12.35
N LEU A 42 15.38 6.15 11.18
CA LEU A 42 16.73 6.54 10.78
C LEU A 42 17.25 7.72 11.62
N SER A 43 16.43 8.77 11.80
CA SER A 43 16.80 9.93 12.61
C SER A 43 17.04 9.60 14.07
N LYS A 44 16.35 8.61 14.61
CA LYS A 44 16.50 8.11 15.99
C LYS A 44 17.52 6.99 16.15
N GLN A 45 18.17 6.60 15.05
CA GLN A 45 19.18 5.55 15.03
C GLN A 45 18.68 4.24 15.67
N ASN A 46 17.47 3.82 15.35
CA ASN A 46 16.87 2.62 15.92
C ASN A 46 17.45 1.33 15.33
N PHE A 47 18.14 1.41 14.20
CA PHE A 47 18.95 0.35 13.59
C PHE A 47 20.20 0.95 12.95
N ASP A 48 21.19 0.13 12.68
CA ASP A 48 22.44 0.57 12.05
C ASP A 48 22.23 0.73 10.52
N ALA A 49 22.02 1.96 10.07
CA ALA A 49 21.86 2.32 8.66
C ALA A 49 23.08 1.92 7.80
N SER A 50 24.28 1.81 8.42
CA SER A 50 25.50 1.41 7.71
C SER A 50 25.53 -0.06 7.30
N THR A 51 24.60 -0.87 7.80
CA THR A 51 24.45 -2.30 7.44
C THR A 51 23.56 -2.49 6.21
N VAL A 52 22.74 -1.49 5.85
CA VAL A 52 21.80 -1.58 4.76
C VAL A 52 22.53 -1.55 3.41
N ARG A 53 22.30 -2.56 2.58
CA ARG A 53 22.92 -2.71 1.25
C ARG A 53 21.92 -2.65 0.11
N THR A 54 20.67 -2.94 0.39
CA THR A 54 19.62 -3.05 -0.62
C THR A 54 18.42 -2.23 -0.21
N LEU A 55 17.90 -1.46 -1.14
CA LEU A 55 16.64 -0.71 -1.02
C LEU A 55 15.69 -1.14 -2.12
N VAL A 56 14.45 -1.37 -1.77
CA VAL A 56 13.34 -1.60 -2.69
C VAL A 56 12.31 -0.51 -2.44
N ILE A 57 11.87 0.18 -3.47
CA ILE A 57 10.77 1.15 -3.44
C ILE A 57 9.67 0.57 -4.30
N ASP A 58 8.58 0.17 -3.68
CA ASP A 58 7.40 -0.34 -4.34
C ASP A 58 6.42 0.80 -4.63
N GLU A 59 5.61 0.64 -5.68
CA GLU A 59 4.70 1.68 -6.18
C GLU A 59 5.40 3.05 -6.34
N PHE A 60 6.59 3.03 -6.95
CA PHE A 60 7.44 4.22 -7.07
C PHE A 60 6.74 5.39 -7.77
N ASP A 61 5.98 5.10 -8.84
CA ASP A 61 5.13 6.08 -9.54
C ASP A 61 4.14 6.76 -8.58
N LYS A 62 3.49 5.99 -7.71
CA LYS A 62 2.56 6.51 -6.70
C LYS A 62 3.28 7.31 -5.62
N CYS A 63 4.45 6.89 -5.20
CA CYS A 63 5.27 7.67 -4.28
C CYS A 63 5.59 9.06 -4.81
N LEU A 64 5.87 9.20 -6.11
CA LEU A 64 6.10 10.50 -6.74
C LEU A 64 4.79 11.31 -6.88
N GLU A 65 3.72 10.66 -7.33
CA GLU A 65 2.39 11.29 -7.51
C GLU A 65 1.86 11.90 -6.20
N PHE A 66 2.05 11.20 -5.08
CA PHE A 66 1.60 11.64 -3.76
C PHE A 66 2.58 12.59 -3.04
N GLY A 67 3.69 12.94 -3.67
CA GLY A 67 4.63 13.93 -3.15
C GLY A 67 5.61 13.41 -2.09
N PHE A 68 5.84 12.09 -1.99
CA PHE A 68 6.81 11.49 -1.06
C PHE A 68 8.28 11.60 -1.51
N GLN A 69 8.56 12.44 -2.50
CA GLN A 69 9.89 12.57 -3.08
C GLN A 69 10.94 13.00 -2.07
N GLU A 70 10.63 13.99 -1.24
CA GLU A 70 11.56 14.53 -0.22
C GLU A 70 11.84 13.50 0.87
N GLU A 71 10.81 12.80 1.34
CA GLU A 71 10.96 11.75 2.34
C GLU A 71 11.81 10.60 1.82
N MET A 72 11.60 10.18 0.57
CA MET A 72 12.41 9.13 -0.06
C MET A 72 13.87 9.57 -0.24
N ALA A 73 14.10 10.81 -0.69
CA ALA A 73 15.44 11.38 -0.80
C ALA A 73 16.15 11.39 0.55
N THR A 74 15.45 11.76 1.61
CA THR A 74 15.97 11.76 2.99
C THR A 74 16.35 10.36 3.45
N VAL A 75 15.49 9.35 3.20
CA VAL A 75 15.79 7.94 3.50
C VAL A 75 17.06 7.50 2.78
N ILE A 76 17.14 7.73 1.46
CA ILE A 76 18.28 7.30 0.65
C ILE A 76 19.57 7.97 1.13
N GLY A 77 19.52 9.28 1.43
CA GLY A 77 20.68 10.05 1.92
C GLY A 77 21.23 9.55 3.26
N GLN A 78 20.41 8.90 4.08
CA GLN A 78 20.81 8.34 5.37
C GLN A 78 21.35 6.89 5.28
N LEU A 79 21.43 6.30 4.08
CA LEU A 79 21.92 4.92 3.87
C LEU A 79 23.31 4.92 3.22
N PRO A 80 24.40 5.13 3.98
CA PRO A 80 25.74 5.43 3.43
C PRO A 80 26.38 4.29 2.64
N LYS A 81 25.95 3.06 2.85
CA LYS A 81 26.53 1.87 2.18
C LYS A 81 25.54 1.16 1.26
N LEU A 82 24.54 1.89 0.76
CA LEU A 82 23.53 1.37 -0.15
C LEU A 82 24.17 1.01 -1.52
N GLN A 83 24.06 -0.25 -1.92
CA GLN A 83 24.68 -0.79 -3.13
C GLN A 83 23.65 -1.08 -4.23
N ARG A 84 22.46 -1.57 -3.86
CA ARG A 84 21.42 -1.99 -4.80
C ARG A 84 20.14 -1.20 -4.54
N ARG A 85 19.53 -0.76 -5.62
CA ARG A 85 18.25 -0.05 -5.59
C ARG A 85 17.32 -0.70 -6.60
N PHE A 86 16.11 -1.01 -6.17
CA PHE A 86 15.05 -1.55 -7.01
C PHE A 86 13.85 -0.61 -6.92
N LEU A 87 13.41 -0.14 -8.07
CA LEU A 87 12.18 0.65 -8.19
C LEU A 87 11.15 -0.23 -8.89
N LEU A 88 10.03 -0.47 -8.25
CA LEU A 88 8.92 -1.23 -8.79
C LEU A 88 7.77 -0.26 -9.11
N SER A 89 7.21 -0.36 -10.28
CA SER A 89 6.15 0.52 -10.76
C SER A 89 5.15 -0.25 -11.63
N ALA A 90 3.89 0.08 -11.53
CA ALA A 90 2.85 -0.44 -12.43
C ALA A 90 2.79 0.33 -13.75
N THR A 91 3.36 1.54 -13.79
CA THR A 91 3.42 2.39 -14.97
C THR A 91 4.86 2.56 -15.45
N ASP A 92 5.02 2.80 -16.74
CA ASP A 92 6.32 3.10 -17.32
C ASP A 92 6.67 4.57 -17.07
N SER A 93 7.57 4.81 -16.11
CA SER A 93 8.12 6.14 -15.83
C SER A 93 9.27 6.41 -16.78
N GLU A 94 9.18 7.44 -17.62
CA GLU A 94 10.23 7.79 -18.58
C GLU A 94 11.49 8.32 -17.87
N GLU A 95 11.36 8.97 -16.72
CA GLU A 95 12.48 9.57 -15.98
C GLU A 95 12.56 9.07 -14.54
N ILE A 96 13.75 8.59 -14.17
CA ILE A 96 14.09 8.26 -12.80
C ILE A 96 14.73 9.50 -12.15
N PRO A 97 14.10 10.09 -11.08
CA PRO A 97 14.63 11.28 -10.45
C PRO A 97 16.05 11.11 -9.90
N GLN A 98 16.85 12.15 -9.98
CA GLN A 98 18.26 12.15 -9.57
C GLN A 98 18.49 11.77 -8.10
N PHE A 99 17.54 12.08 -7.21
CA PHE A 99 17.67 11.74 -5.78
C PHE A 99 17.78 10.25 -5.52
N THR A 100 17.34 9.40 -6.44
CA THR A 100 17.47 7.93 -6.31
C THR A 100 18.93 7.48 -6.36
N GLY A 101 19.83 8.31 -6.91
CA GLY A 101 21.24 7.98 -7.11
C GLY A 101 21.47 6.86 -8.14
N MET A 102 20.51 6.62 -9.03
CA MET A 102 20.59 5.60 -10.09
C MET A 102 21.03 6.23 -11.40
N ASN A 103 22.32 6.19 -11.70
CA ASN A 103 22.89 6.77 -12.94
C ASN A 103 22.88 5.78 -14.11
N ARG A 104 22.87 4.50 -13.84
CA ARG A 104 22.77 3.43 -14.85
C ARG A 104 21.76 2.41 -14.34
N THR A 105 20.69 2.22 -15.10
CA THR A 105 19.60 1.32 -14.73
C THR A 105 19.45 0.21 -15.75
N THR A 106 19.11 -0.99 -15.28
CA THR A 106 18.58 -2.05 -16.13
C THR A 106 17.08 -2.06 -15.93
N LYS A 107 16.34 -1.78 -17.00
CA LYS A 107 14.88 -1.83 -17.00
C LYS A 107 14.42 -3.23 -17.37
N LEU A 108 13.59 -3.81 -16.50
CA LEU A 108 12.91 -5.08 -16.76
C LEU A 108 11.41 -4.77 -16.90
N SER A 109 10.85 -5.03 -18.06
CA SER A 109 9.42 -4.87 -18.30
C SER A 109 8.75 -6.24 -18.33
N PHE A 110 7.69 -6.36 -17.55
CA PHE A 110 6.80 -7.54 -17.51
C PHE A 110 5.40 -7.18 -18.03
N LEU A 111 5.28 -6.04 -18.68
CA LEU A 111 4.06 -5.63 -19.37
C LEU A 111 3.97 -6.46 -20.65
N ASN A 112 3.14 -7.49 -20.65
CA ASN A 112 2.84 -8.27 -21.86
C ASN A 112 1.92 -7.43 -22.73
N GLU A 113 2.42 -6.98 -23.88
CA GLU A 113 1.62 -6.31 -24.91
C GLU A 113 0.58 -7.25 -25.56
N GLU A 114 0.78 -8.58 -25.43
CA GLU A 114 0.01 -9.62 -26.12
C GLU A 114 -1.23 -10.13 -25.38
N GLU A 115 -1.34 -9.91 -24.06
CA GLU A 115 -2.54 -10.28 -23.29
C GLU A 115 -3.10 -9.07 -22.54
N PRO A 116 -4.05 -8.33 -23.11
CA PRO A 116 -4.70 -7.25 -22.37
C PRO A 116 -5.39 -7.79 -21.14
N ILE A 117 -5.27 -7.07 -20.03
CA ILE A 117 -5.92 -7.39 -18.72
C ILE A 117 -7.42 -7.68 -18.90
N SER A 118 -8.05 -7.12 -19.94
CA SER A 118 -9.44 -7.36 -20.34
C SER A 118 -9.78 -8.82 -20.62
N GLU A 119 -8.83 -9.68 -20.99
CA GLU A 119 -9.12 -11.10 -21.21
C GLU A 119 -9.24 -11.91 -19.91
N ARG A 120 -8.69 -11.40 -18.81
CA ARG A 120 -8.76 -12.04 -17.48
C ARG A 120 -9.84 -11.43 -16.59
N ILE A 121 -10.37 -10.26 -16.94
CA ILE A 121 -11.36 -9.53 -16.15
C ILE A 121 -12.64 -9.36 -16.98
N HIS A 122 -13.72 -9.97 -16.52
CA HIS A 122 -15.04 -9.73 -17.09
C HIS A 122 -15.64 -8.44 -16.53
N ILE A 123 -15.90 -7.47 -17.38
CA ILE A 123 -16.45 -6.17 -17.01
C ILE A 123 -17.95 -6.15 -17.32
N TYR A 124 -18.76 -5.88 -16.31
CA TYR A 124 -20.20 -5.75 -16.42
C TYR A 124 -20.67 -4.37 -16.02
N LYS A 125 -21.67 -3.84 -16.73
CA LYS A 125 -22.34 -2.60 -16.38
C LYS A 125 -23.73 -2.91 -15.85
N VAL A 126 -24.00 -2.51 -14.60
CA VAL A 126 -25.32 -2.65 -13.98
C VAL A 126 -26.01 -1.28 -14.00
N MET A 127 -27.20 -1.22 -14.60
CA MET A 127 -27.99 -0.01 -14.67
C MET A 127 -28.91 0.08 -13.45
N SER A 128 -28.87 1.22 -12.75
CA SER A 128 -29.81 1.51 -11.66
C SER A 128 -30.98 2.30 -12.21
N PRO A 129 -32.23 1.92 -11.89
CA PRO A 129 -33.43 2.65 -12.37
C PRO A 129 -33.59 4.01 -11.69
N ILE A 130 -32.95 4.23 -10.55
CA ILE A 130 -32.97 5.46 -9.78
C ILE A 130 -31.57 5.98 -9.51
N LYS A 131 -31.45 7.26 -9.17
CA LYS A 131 -30.19 7.94 -8.92
C LYS A 131 -29.46 7.36 -7.69
N ASP A 132 -30.20 6.93 -6.67
CA ASP A 132 -29.66 6.22 -5.51
C ASP A 132 -29.43 4.73 -5.86
N LYS A 133 -28.18 4.30 -5.79
CA LYS A 133 -27.74 2.96 -6.21
C LYS A 133 -27.74 1.93 -5.08
N LEU A 134 -28.10 2.30 -3.84
CA LEU A 134 -27.98 1.40 -2.68
C LEU A 134 -28.80 0.13 -2.84
N GLU A 135 -30.06 0.26 -3.26
CA GLU A 135 -30.95 -0.88 -3.47
C GLU A 135 -30.48 -1.76 -4.64
N THR A 136 -29.99 -1.13 -5.70
CA THR A 136 -29.42 -1.87 -6.85
C THR A 136 -28.16 -2.65 -6.43
N LEU A 137 -27.30 -2.04 -5.63
CA LEU A 137 -26.10 -2.70 -5.07
C LEU A 137 -26.50 -3.88 -4.19
N TYR A 138 -27.46 -3.69 -3.28
CA TYR A 138 -27.94 -4.75 -2.39
C TYR A 138 -28.48 -5.95 -3.19
N LYS A 139 -29.33 -5.72 -4.19
CA LYS A 139 -29.83 -6.78 -5.07
C LYS A 139 -28.72 -7.49 -5.85
N LEU A 140 -27.74 -6.74 -6.35
CA LEU A 140 -26.58 -7.30 -7.02
C LEU A 140 -25.81 -8.23 -6.08
N LEU A 141 -25.51 -7.79 -4.86
CA LEU A 141 -24.79 -8.58 -3.87
C LEU A 141 -25.58 -9.85 -3.48
N CYS A 142 -26.90 -9.75 -3.34
CA CYS A 142 -27.75 -10.92 -3.12
C CYS A 142 -27.69 -11.92 -4.29
N THR A 143 -27.58 -11.42 -5.52
CA THR A 143 -27.46 -12.27 -6.72
C THR A 143 -26.09 -12.96 -6.80
N LEU A 144 -25.02 -12.28 -6.37
CA LEU A 144 -23.66 -12.85 -6.28
C LEU A 144 -23.53 -13.92 -5.18
N GLY A 145 -24.43 -13.90 -4.20
CA GLY A 145 -24.48 -14.90 -3.14
C GLY A 145 -23.28 -14.82 -2.20
N SER A 146 -22.62 -15.98 -1.97
CA SER A 146 -21.50 -16.12 -1.03
C SER A 146 -20.13 -15.77 -1.63
N GLN A 147 -20.09 -15.15 -2.79
CA GLN A 147 -18.83 -14.76 -3.42
C GLN A 147 -18.16 -13.63 -2.65
N SER A 148 -16.83 -13.73 -2.44
CA SER A 148 -16.05 -12.66 -1.87
C SER A 148 -16.10 -11.43 -2.78
N THR A 149 -16.60 -10.31 -2.25
CA THR A 149 -16.88 -9.11 -3.05
C THR A 149 -16.27 -7.89 -2.40
N LEU A 150 -15.59 -7.06 -3.20
CA LEU A 150 -15.09 -5.74 -2.81
C LEU A 150 -15.92 -4.66 -3.49
N VAL A 151 -16.42 -3.71 -2.69
CA VAL A 151 -17.20 -2.56 -3.18
C VAL A 151 -16.38 -1.29 -2.99
N PHE A 152 -15.95 -0.67 -4.08
CA PHE A 152 -15.22 0.59 -4.05
C PHE A 152 -16.15 1.78 -4.17
N CYS A 153 -15.92 2.79 -3.32
CA CYS A 153 -16.62 4.08 -3.35
C CYS A 153 -15.62 5.22 -3.48
N ASN A 154 -16.01 6.31 -4.14
CA ASN A 154 -15.14 7.47 -4.35
C ASN A 154 -14.87 8.30 -3.08
N HIS A 155 -15.77 8.25 -2.09
CA HIS A 155 -15.71 9.07 -0.88
C HIS A 155 -15.96 8.22 0.36
N ARG A 156 -15.31 8.56 1.48
CA ARG A 156 -15.47 7.88 2.77
C ARG A 156 -16.92 7.89 3.26
N GLU A 157 -17.62 9.02 3.09
CA GLU A 157 -19.05 9.14 3.47
C GLU A 157 -19.91 8.15 2.69
N SER A 158 -19.56 7.87 1.44
CA SER A 158 -20.25 6.86 0.63
C SER A 158 -19.98 5.45 1.14
N VAL A 159 -18.74 5.16 1.58
CA VAL A 159 -18.39 3.87 2.18
C VAL A 159 -19.21 3.64 3.45
N GLU A 160 -19.27 4.62 4.36
CA GLU A 160 -20.07 4.53 5.58
C GLU A 160 -21.56 4.36 5.29
N ARG A 161 -22.09 5.12 4.31
CA ARG A 161 -23.50 5.06 3.93
C ARG A 161 -23.86 3.68 3.37
N VAL A 162 -23.01 3.12 2.48
CA VAL A 162 -23.20 1.79 1.92
C VAL A 162 -23.12 0.74 3.04
N GLY A 163 -22.12 0.81 3.91
CA GLY A 163 -21.98 -0.11 5.04
C GLY A 163 -23.20 -0.12 5.96
N LYS A 164 -23.66 1.06 6.38
CA LYS A 164 -24.88 1.19 7.22
C LYS A 164 -26.12 0.62 6.53
N HIS A 165 -26.29 0.89 5.23
CA HIS A 165 -27.41 0.34 4.47
C HIS A 165 -27.37 -1.20 4.44
N LEU A 166 -26.23 -1.80 4.06
CA LEU A 166 -26.08 -3.26 4.04
C LEU A 166 -26.30 -3.90 5.40
N GLN A 167 -25.74 -3.32 6.46
CA GLN A 167 -25.94 -3.80 7.84
C GLN A 167 -27.41 -3.72 8.27
N SER A 168 -28.14 -2.66 7.89
CA SER A 168 -29.60 -2.54 8.14
C SER A 168 -30.42 -3.63 7.45
N GLN A 169 -29.93 -4.11 6.32
CA GLN A 169 -30.49 -5.25 5.57
C GLN A 169 -29.98 -6.62 6.11
N LYS A 170 -29.25 -6.62 7.23
CA LYS A 170 -28.62 -7.82 7.81
C LYS A 170 -27.63 -8.50 6.86
N PHE A 171 -27.05 -7.76 5.93
CA PHE A 171 -26.01 -8.26 5.03
C PHE A 171 -24.64 -8.07 5.71
N PRO A 172 -23.87 -9.15 5.98
CA PRO A 172 -22.59 -9.05 6.65
C PRO A 172 -21.57 -8.35 5.75
N CYS A 173 -20.99 -7.24 6.23
CA CYS A 173 -19.95 -6.51 5.52
C CYS A 173 -19.01 -5.79 6.48
N GLY A 174 -17.73 -5.73 6.14
CA GLY A 174 -16.76 -4.82 6.73
C GLY A 174 -16.75 -3.48 6.01
N VAL A 175 -16.31 -2.42 6.69
CA VAL A 175 -16.16 -1.07 6.16
C VAL A 175 -14.72 -0.64 6.35
N PHE A 176 -14.08 -0.13 5.26
CA PHE A 176 -12.69 0.30 5.30
C PHE A 176 -12.50 1.61 4.56
N HIS A 177 -11.95 2.65 5.22
CA HIS A 177 -11.62 3.94 4.61
C HIS A 177 -10.54 4.68 5.40
N GLY A 178 -9.93 5.69 4.79
CA GLY A 178 -8.81 6.44 5.35
C GLY A 178 -9.14 7.30 6.58
N GLY A 179 -10.41 7.51 6.94
CA GLY A 179 -10.83 8.23 8.14
C GLY A 179 -10.97 7.36 9.39
N MET A 180 -10.74 6.05 9.28
CA MET A 180 -10.79 5.12 10.43
C MET A 180 -9.47 5.17 11.21
N GLU A 181 -9.56 4.95 12.53
CA GLU A 181 -8.39 4.71 13.37
C GLU A 181 -7.65 3.45 12.93
N GLN A 182 -6.34 3.40 13.19
CA GLN A 182 -5.51 2.29 12.69
C GLN A 182 -5.96 0.93 13.23
N GLU A 183 -6.37 0.87 14.51
CA GLU A 183 -6.86 -0.37 15.11
C GLU A 183 -8.14 -0.90 14.44
N ASP A 184 -9.06 0.01 14.07
CA ASP A 184 -10.28 -0.37 13.36
C ASP A 184 -10.00 -0.81 11.92
N ARG A 185 -9.01 -0.20 11.28
CA ARG A 185 -8.54 -0.61 9.94
C ARG A 185 -7.90 -1.99 9.93
N GLU A 186 -7.20 -2.36 11.00
CA GLU A 186 -6.59 -3.68 11.17
C GLU A 186 -7.59 -4.78 11.51
N ARG A 187 -8.77 -4.40 12.04
CA ARG A 187 -9.87 -5.33 12.34
C ARG A 187 -10.81 -5.57 11.16
N SER A 188 -10.88 -4.62 10.22
CA SER A 188 -11.74 -4.71 9.04
C SER A 188 -11.15 -5.59 7.95
#